data_ad66b3560f24dd90b3b789f1a904fd94
#
_entry.id   ad66b3560f24dd90b3b789f1a904fd94
#
_cell.length_a   1.000
_cell.length_b   1.000
_cell.length_c   1.000
_cell.angle_alpha   90.00
_cell.angle_beta   90.00
_cell.angle_gamma   90.00
#
_symmetry.space_group_name_H-M   'P 1'
#
loop_
_entity.id
_entity.type
_entity.pdbx_description
1 polymer ?
#
loop_
_entity_poly.entity_id
_entity_poly.type
_entity_poly.pdbx_seq_one_letter_code
_entity_poly.pdbx_strand_id
1 'polypeptide(L)'
;MNEMAFRVTSNDGTTIAYDREGSGPAVILVGGALDEGVENAPLAPALAEHFTVYNYARRGRGASGFTEPYAVEREIEDLDALIAEAGGSAHLFGASSGGALALEAAAAGSAIDTIAVWEVPYAVGDDIRPRFEEYVADTRRAFDAGRDEEVLELFMRMTGASDDNIAARKAAGKQTAHWADSVALAPTLVHDSLFLNRYQLPADRLATVTQPVLVTTGGPITVPYMAGLPSDFFDRAADELADLLPHAQRETLDGPDHVVDPQSIGPLLLRFFSSEH
;
A
#
# COMPACT_ATOMS: atom_id res chain seq x y z
N MET A 1 8.38 5.96 17.84
CA MET A 1 7.55 6.56 16.75
C MET A 1 8.30 7.77 16.23
N ASN A 2 8.67 7.79 14.95
CA ASN A 2 9.15 9.02 14.32
C ASN A 2 7.96 9.97 14.24
N GLU A 3 8.10 11.13 14.84
CA GLU A 3 7.06 12.16 14.78
C GLU A 3 7.20 12.87 13.43
N MET A 4 6.27 12.58 12.49
CA MET A 4 6.22 13.26 11.20
C MET A 4 6.07 14.76 11.38
N ALA A 5 6.85 15.54 10.59
CA ALA A 5 7.05 16.97 10.85
C ALA A 5 5.90 17.86 10.36
N PHE A 6 5.14 17.39 9.36
CA PHE A 6 4.11 18.18 8.68
C PHE A 6 2.71 17.57 8.84
N ARG A 7 1.70 18.38 8.60
CA ARG A 7 0.28 18.00 8.67
C ARG A 7 -0.50 18.66 7.54
N VAL A 8 -1.43 17.91 6.95
CA VAL A 8 -2.46 18.44 6.06
C VAL A 8 -3.83 18.01 6.59
N THR A 9 -4.87 18.77 6.30
CA THR A 9 -6.23 18.43 6.70
C THR A 9 -7.00 17.90 5.50
N SER A 10 -7.50 16.68 5.63
CA SER A 10 -8.38 16.04 4.65
C SER A 10 -9.75 16.70 4.59
N ASN A 11 -10.52 16.40 3.55
CA ASN A 11 -11.84 17.01 3.32
C ASN A 11 -12.84 16.75 4.46
N ASP A 12 -12.74 15.63 5.17
CA ASP A 12 -13.57 15.28 6.33
C ASP A 12 -13.05 15.87 7.67
N GLY A 13 -11.97 16.66 7.62
CA GLY A 13 -11.32 17.24 8.80
C GLY A 13 -10.27 16.36 9.45
N THR A 14 -10.03 15.14 8.92
CA THR A 14 -8.97 14.25 9.43
C THR A 14 -7.60 14.87 9.19
N THR A 15 -6.75 14.86 10.22
CA THR A 15 -5.37 15.32 10.10
C THR A 15 -4.49 14.20 9.57
N ILE A 16 -3.79 14.44 8.47
CA ILE A 16 -2.86 13.49 7.86
C ILE A 16 -1.42 13.98 8.08
N ALA A 17 -0.61 13.12 8.68
CA ALA A 17 0.78 13.40 9.01
C ALA A 17 1.72 12.93 7.89
N TYR A 18 2.72 13.74 7.57
CA TYR A 18 3.71 13.41 6.55
C TYR A 18 5.08 14.03 6.86
N ASP A 19 6.11 13.44 6.27
CA ASP A 19 7.43 14.05 6.13
C ASP A 19 7.64 14.50 4.70
N ARG A 20 8.49 15.52 4.51
CA ARG A 20 8.82 16.07 3.20
C ARG A 20 10.31 16.35 3.11
N GLU A 21 10.93 15.89 2.02
CA GLU A 21 12.33 16.18 1.72
C GLU A 21 12.56 16.38 0.23
N GLY A 22 13.72 17.00 -0.12
CA GLY A 22 14.09 17.25 -1.50
C GLY A 22 13.46 18.49 -2.12
N SER A 23 13.61 18.61 -3.44
CA SER A 23 13.06 19.71 -4.25
C SER A 23 12.85 19.26 -5.70
N GLY A 24 11.83 19.80 -6.37
CA GLY A 24 11.43 19.43 -7.73
C GLY A 24 9.96 19.01 -7.80
N PRO A 25 9.53 18.30 -8.87
CA PRO A 25 8.19 17.74 -8.95
C PRO A 25 7.85 16.87 -7.75
N ALA A 26 6.57 16.79 -7.41
CA ALA A 26 6.15 16.06 -6.22
C ALA A 26 6.05 14.55 -6.47
N VAL A 27 6.52 13.75 -5.52
CA VAL A 27 6.28 12.31 -5.42
C VAL A 27 5.67 12.00 -4.07
N ILE A 28 4.53 11.32 -4.03
CA ILE A 28 3.88 10.87 -2.80
C ILE A 28 4.09 9.36 -2.65
N LEU A 29 4.62 8.93 -1.51
CA LEU A 29 4.84 7.53 -1.18
C LEU A 29 3.63 7.00 -0.40
N VAL A 30 2.91 6.04 -0.98
CA VAL A 30 1.69 5.45 -0.43
C VAL A 30 2.02 4.09 0.20
N GLY A 31 1.98 4.02 1.51
CA GLY A 31 2.33 2.84 2.29
C GLY A 31 1.33 1.69 2.17
N GLY A 32 1.80 0.46 2.34
CA GLY A 32 1.02 -0.76 2.32
C GLY A 32 0.22 -1.01 3.61
N ALA A 33 -0.19 -2.27 3.78
CA ALA A 33 -0.90 -2.72 4.97
C ALA A 33 -0.01 -2.60 6.22
N LEU A 34 -0.59 -2.08 7.30
CA LEU A 34 0.09 -1.88 8.59
C LEU A 34 1.29 -0.90 8.55
N ASP A 35 1.63 -0.29 7.42
CA ASP A 35 2.68 0.72 7.35
C ASP A 35 2.22 2.04 8.00
N GLU A 36 3.03 2.54 8.91
CA GLU A 36 2.84 3.83 9.60
C GLU A 36 3.65 4.98 8.94
N GLY A 37 4.05 4.82 7.67
CA GLY A 37 4.96 5.73 6.95
C GLY A 37 6.44 5.41 7.18
N VAL A 38 6.75 4.17 7.59
CA VAL A 38 8.11 3.73 7.93
C VAL A 38 8.73 2.87 6.83
N GLU A 39 7.94 2.01 6.18
CA GLU A 39 8.46 1.04 5.21
C GLU A 39 8.99 1.71 3.94
N ASN A 40 8.29 2.74 3.44
CA ASN A 40 8.71 3.50 2.27
C ASN A 40 9.68 4.66 2.59
N ALA A 41 9.86 5.01 3.86
CA ALA A 41 10.75 6.11 4.26
C ALA A 41 12.19 5.98 3.71
N PRO A 42 12.80 4.78 3.65
CA PRO A 42 14.15 4.63 3.08
C PRO A 42 14.24 4.96 1.58
N LEU A 43 13.12 5.01 0.84
CA LEU A 43 13.09 5.38 -0.57
C LEU A 43 13.18 6.90 -0.77
N ALA A 44 12.73 7.69 0.20
CA ALA A 44 12.66 9.15 0.07
C ALA A 44 14.03 9.79 -0.21
N PRO A 45 15.14 9.47 0.48
CA PRO A 45 16.45 10.03 0.15
C PRO A 45 16.93 9.70 -1.28
N ALA A 46 16.57 8.53 -1.81
CA ALA A 46 16.97 8.14 -3.16
C ALA A 46 16.28 8.98 -4.25
N LEU A 47 15.08 9.51 -3.98
CA LEU A 47 14.31 10.33 -4.90
C LEU A 47 14.52 11.85 -4.67
N ALA A 48 14.93 12.25 -3.46
CA ALA A 48 14.99 13.65 -3.01
C ALA A 48 15.99 14.52 -3.78
N GLU A 49 16.94 13.92 -4.51
CA GLU A 49 17.86 14.67 -5.37
C GLU A 49 17.15 15.32 -6.58
N HIS A 50 16.01 14.77 -7.00
CA HIS A 50 15.30 15.20 -8.21
C HIS A 50 13.84 15.59 -7.96
N PHE A 51 13.28 15.17 -6.83
CA PHE A 51 11.86 15.31 -6.50
C PHE A 51 11.66 15.90 -5.11
N THR A 52 10.49 16.51 -4.89
CA THR A 52 9.99 16.76 -3.54
C THR A 52 9.19 15.55 -3.10
N VAL A 53 9.72 14.77 -2.16
CA VAL A 53 9.14 13.51 -1.73
C VAL A 53 8.27 13.73 -0.49
N TYR A 54 7.02 13.30 -0.56
CA TYR A 54 6.05 13.29 0.53
C TYR A 54 5.84 11.84 1.00
N ASN A 55 6.29 11.53 2.21
CA ASN A 55 6.06 10.23 2.83
C ASN A 55 5.05 10.40 3.97
N TYR A 56 3.88 9.80 3.87
CA TYR A 56 2.79 10.03 4.83
C TYR A 56 2.34 8.75 5.52
N ALA A 57 1.85 8.91 6.73
CA ALA A 57 1.09 7.85 7.41
C ALA A 57 -0.37 7.92 6.94
N ARG A 58 -0.91 6.84 6.41
CA ARG A 58 -2.31 6.77 5.99
C ARG A 58 -3.24 6.95 7.21
N ARG A 59 -4.51 7.36 6.98
CA ARG A 59 -5.46 7.56 8.08
C ARG A 59 -5.55 6.36 9.02
N GLY A 60 -5.64 6.60 10.32
CA GLY A 60 -5.67 5.57 11.35
C GLY A 60 -4.33 4.87 11.61
N ARG A 61 -3.22 5.40 11.05
CA ARG A 61 -1.88 4.84 11.21
C ARG A 61 -0.90 5.90 11.67
N GLY A 62 0.09 5.50 12.46
CA GLY A 62 1.16 6.38 12.92
C GLY A 62 0.66 7.66 13.57
N ALA A 63 1.10 8.81 13.05
CA ALA A 63 0.73 10.13 13.56
C ALA A 63 -0.50 10.75 12.88
N SER A 64 -1.14 10.04 11.94
CA SER A 64 -2.37 10.48 11.29
C SER A 64 -3.61 10.19 12.12
N GLY A 65 -4.60 11.06 11.99
CA GLY A 65 -5.91 10.90 12.62
C GLY A 65 -6.78 9.84 11.91
N PHE A 66 -7.96 9.63 12.50
CA PHE A 66 -9.01 8.80 11.94
C PHE A 66 -10.38 9.37 12.29
N THR A 67 -11.27 9.44 11.32
CA THR A 67 -12.65 9.94 11.49
C THR A 67 -13.63 8.90 10.94
N GLU A 68 -14.56 8.48 11.77
CA GLU A 68 -15.67 7.58 11.37
C GLU A 68 -16.77 8.36 10.63
N PRO A 69 -17.50 7.73 9.71
CA PRO A 69 -17.31 6.36 9.23
C PRO A 69 -16.19 6.26 8.19
N TYR A 70 -15.50 5.12 8.16
CA TYR A 70 -14.55 4.84 7.09
C TYR A 70 -15.25 4.65 5.74
N ALA A 71 -14.66 5.21 4.68
CA ALA A 71 -14.99 4.96 3.29
C ALA A 71 -13.72 5.07 2.44
N VAL A 72 -13.68 4.39 1.29
CA VAL A 72 -12.53 4.44 0.38
C VAL A 72 -12.28 5.87 -0.11
N GLU A 73 -13.34 6.61 -0.36
CA GLU A 73 -13.31 8.01 -0.77
C GLU A 73 -12.58 8.91 0.23
N ARG A 74 -12.58 8.55 1.53
CA ARG A 74 -11.85 9.30 2.56
C ARG A 74 -10.34 9.17 2.39
N GLU A 75 -9.83 7.99 2.00
CA GLU A 75 -8.40 7.81 1.69
C GLU A 75 -8.00 8.52 0.39
N ILE A 76 -8.89 8.55 -0.59
CA ILE A 76 -8.68 9.33 -1.83
C ILE A 76 -8.62 10.83 -1.52
N GLU A 77 -9.51 11.34 -0.68
CA GLU A 77 -9.48 12.73 -0.22
C GLU A 77 -8.20 13.07 0.57
N ASP A 78 -7.59 12.12 1.27
CA ASP A 78 -6.29 12.31 1.93
C ASP A 78 -5.19 12.53 0.89
N LEU A 79 -5.19 11.72 -0.17
CA LEU A 79 -4.26 11.88 -1.29
C LEU A 79 -4.50 13.20 -2.02
N ASP A 80 -5.75 13.59 -2.27
CA ASP A 80 -6.07 14.87 -2.89
C ASP A 80 -5.60 16.06 -2.05
N ALA A 81 -5.71 15.98 -0.71
CA ALA A 81 -5.19 16.99 0.18
C ALA A 81 -3.66 17.08 0.13
N LEU A 82 -2.96 15.95 0.06
CA LEU A 82 -1.50 15.92 -0.12
C LEU A 82 -1.08 16.43 -1.50
N ILE A 83 -1.80 16.09 -2.57
CA ILE A 83 -1.57 16.59 -3.92
C ILE A 83 -1.77 18.10 -3.98
N ALA A 84 -2.80 18.63 -3.33
CA ALA A 84 -3.02 20.07 -3.24
C ALA A 84 -1.89 20.79 -2.47
N GLU A 85 -1.43 20.23 -1.35
CA GLU A 85 -0.27 20.70 -0.58
C GLU A 85 1.03 20.64 -1.39
N ALA A 86 1.13 19.66 -2.28
CA ALA A 86 2.28 19.46 -3.16
C ALA A 86 2.31 20.40 -4.38
N GLY A 87 1.28 21.21 -4.60
CA GLY A 87 1.24 22.19 -5.68
C GLY A 87 0.21 21.88 -6.78
N GLY A 88 -0.64 20.87 -6.62
CA GLY A 88 -1.80 20.61 -7.48
C GLY A 88 -1.67 19.39 -8.41
N SER A 89 -0.49 18.78 -8.56
CA SER A 89 -0.30 17.46 -9.16
C SER A 89 0.89 16.74 -8.53
N ALA A 90 0.94 15.42 -8.64
CA ALA A 90 2.05 14.63 -8.11
C ALA A 90 2.18 13.29 -8.85
N HIS A 91 3.37 12.72 -8.85
CA HIS A 91 3.61 11.31 -9.10
C HIS A 91 3.26 10.50 -7.84
N LEU A 92 2.75 9.29 -8.00
CA LEU A 92 2.52 8.38 -6.88
C LEU A 92 3.40 7.13 -6.97
N PHE A 93 3.98 6.73 -5.85
CA PHE A 93 4.53 5.39 -5.67
C PHE A 93 3.72 4.67 -4.60
N GLY A 94 3.13 3.53 -4.93
CA GLY A 94 2.33 2.74 -4.00
C GLY A 94 2.84 1.32 -3.84
N ALA A 95 3.15 0.90 -2.60
CA ALA A 95 3.56 -0.45 -2.29
C ALA A 95 2.39 -1.30 -1.79
N SER A 96 2.26 -2.54 -2.27
CA SER A 96 1.24 -3.49 -1.81
C SER A 96 -0.18 -2.89 -1.89
N SER A 97 -0.94 -2.87 -0.79
CA SER A 97 -2.26 -2.22 -0.74
C SER A 97 -2.21 -0.72 -1.07
N GLY A 98 -1.10 -0.03 -0.80
CA GLY A 98 -0.91 1.36 -1.19
C GLY A 98 -0.89 1.57 -2.70
N GLY A 99 -0.42 0.57 -3.47
CA GLY A 99 -0.51 0.58 -4.93
C GLY A 99 -1.95 0.52 -5.42
N ALA A 100 -2.79 -0.31 -4.79
CA ALA A 100 -4.21 -0.35 -5.12
C ALA A 100 -4.90 0.99 -4.81
N LEU A 101 -4.58 1.62 -3.67
CA LEU A 101 -5.12 2.93 -3.32
C LEU A 101 -4.71 4.02 -4.33
N ALA A 102 -3.45 4.03 -4.79
CA ALA A 102 -2.98 4.96 -5.81
C ALA A 102 -3.76 4.80 -7.13
N LEU A 103 -4.02 3.56 -7.54
CA LEU A 103 -4.82 3.25 -8.74
C LEU A 103 -6.29 3.66 -8.58
N GLU A 104 -6.90 3.42 -7.41
CA GLU A 104 -8.27 3.86 -7.12
C GLU A 104 -8.39 5.40 -7.11
N ALA A 105 -7.40 6.12 -6.58
CA ALA A 105 -7.37 7.58 -6.63
C ALA A 105 -7.28 8.08 -8.10
N ALA A 106 -6.47 7.45 -8.94
CA ALA A 106 -6.41 7.77 -10.36
C ALA A 106 -7.74 7.51 -11.08
N ALA A 107 -8.36 6.36 -10.83
CA ALA A 107 -9.68 6.02 -11.39
C ALA A 107 -10.79 6.98 -10.91
N ALA A 108 -10.64 7.58 -9.72
CA ALA A 108 -11.53 8.62 -9.19
C ALA A 108 -11.25 10.02 -9.79
N GLY A 109 -10.16 10.22 -10.53
CA GLY A 109 -9.82 11.47 -11.20
C GLY A 109 -8.94 12.42 -10.39
N SER A 110 -8.24 11.93 -9.37
CA SER A 110 -7.22 12.70 -8.65
C SER A 110 -6.14 13.23 -9.60
N ALA A 111 -5.56 14.38 -9.30
CA ALA A 111 -4.58 15.06 -10.15
C ALA A 111 -3.20 14.40 -10.08
N ILE A 112 -3.10 13.22 -10.67
CA ILE A 112 -1.91 12.36 -10.67
C ILE A 112 -1.23 12.43 -12.03
N ASP A 113 0.09 12.68 -12.04
CA ASP A 113 0.89 12.75 -13.26
C ASP A 113 1.24 11.34 -13.79
N THR A 114 1.85 10.51 -12.94
CA THR A 114 2.19 9.11 -13.23
C THR A 114 2.11 8.26 -11.96
N ILE A 115 2.00 6.96 -12.11
CA ILE A 115 1.88 6.01 -10.99
C ILE A 115 2.91 4.90 -11.14
N ALA A 116 3.63 4.59 -10.07
CA ALA A 116 4.40 3.37 -9.97
C ALA A 116 3.84 2.50 -8.84
N VAL A 117 3.65 1.21 -9.08
CA VAL A 117 3.13 0.28 -8.08
C VAL A 117 4.07 -0.89 -7.88
N TRP A 118 4.20 -1.33 -6.64
CA TRP A 118 5.00 -2.48 -6.21
C TRP A 118 4.11 -3.55 -5.61
N GLU A 119 4.08 -4.72 -6.25
CA GLU A 119 3.46 -5.95 -5.72
C GLU A 119 2.04 -5.78 -5.18
N VAL A 120 1.13 -5.23 -5.99
CA VAL A 120 -0.28 -5.05 -5.63
C VAL A 120 -0.94 -6.43 -5.46
N PRO A 121 -1.59 -6.74 -4.30
CA PRO A 121 -2.00 -8.08 -3.94
C PRO A 121 -3.39 -8.46 -4.49
N TYR A 122 -3.62 -8.37 -5.79
CA TYR A 122 -4.86 -8.90 -6.37
C TYR A 122 -4.82 -10.43 -6.49
N ALA A 123 -5.87 -11.10 -6.04
CA ALA A 123 -6.00 -12.56 -6.08
C ALA A 123 -6.45 -13.02 -7.48
N VAL A 124 -5.49 -13.17 -8.38
CA VAL A 124 -5.71 -13.64 -9.75
C VAL A 124 -5.63 -15.17 -9.82
N GLY A 125 -6.66 -15.78 -10.39
CA GLY A 125 -6.76 -17.22 -10.55
C GLY A 125 -7.75 -17.89 -9.60
N ASP A 126 -8.36 -18.97 -10.08
CA ASP A 126 -9.39 -19.72 -9.34
C ASP A 126 -8.81 -20.54 -8.18
N ASP A 127 -7.51 -20.80 -8.21
CA ASP A 127 -6.77 -21.52 -7.17
C ASP A 127 -6.59 -20.71 -5.89
N ILE A 128 -6.53 -19.38 -5.97
CA ILE A 128 -6.27 -18.49 -4.82
C ILE A 128 -7.49 -17.68 -4.39
N ARG A 129 -8.39 -17.36 -5.31
CA ARG A 129 -9.55 -16.49 -5.04
C ARG A 129 -10.41 -16.95 -3.87
N PRO A 130 -10.81 -18.24 -3.74
CA PRO A 130 -11.64 -18.68 -2.61
C PRO A 130 -11.00 -18.43 -1.25
N ARG A 131 -9.67 -18.55 -1.17
CA ARG A 131 -8.91 -18.30 0.06
C ARG A 131 -8.98 -16.83 0.48
N PHE A 132 -8.90 -15.91 -0.47
CA PHE A 132 -9.03 -14.47 -0.18
C PHE A 132 -10.48 -14.10 0.17
N GLU A 133 -11.47 -14.73 -0.46
CA GLU A 133 -12.88 -14.55 -0.09
C GLU A 133 -13.16 -14.99 1.34
N GLU A 134 -12.61 -16.14 1.77
CA GLU A 134 -12.70 -16.61 3.15
C GLU A 134 -11.99 -15.64 4.09
N TYR A 135 -10.77 -15.24 3.78
CA TYR A 135 -10.00 -14.26 4.57
C TYR A 135 -10.77 -12.95 4.78
N VAL A 136 -11.35 -12.38 3.73
CA VAL A 136 -12.15 -11.14 3.80
C VAL A 136 -13.40 -11.34 4.67
N ALA A 137 -14.09 -12.48 4.54
CA ALA A 137 -15.27 -12.77 5.33
C ALA A 137 -14.93 -12.95 6.82
N ASP A 138 -13.82 -13.63 7.12
CA ASP A 138 -13.39 -13.93 8.49
C ASP A 138 -12.88 -12.68 9.19
N THR A 139 -12.04 -11.88 8.53
CA THR A 139 -11.55 -10.60 9.07
C THR A 139 -12.70 -9.64 9.31
N ARG A 140 -13.68 -9.57 8.42
CA ARG A 140 -14.88 -8.74 8.63
C ARG A 140 -15.68 -9.20 9.85
N ARG A 141 -15.91 -10.51 10.02
CA ARG A 141 -16.61 -11.04 11.20
C ARG A 141 -15.86 -10.78 12.51
N ALA A 142 -14.53 -10.90 12.51
CA ALA A 142 -13.70 -10.60 13.66
C ALA A 142 -13.77 -9.11 14.02
N PHE A 143 -13.64 -8.24 13.04
CA PHE A 143 -13.74 -6.78 13.19
C PHE A 143 -15.10 -6.34 13.74
N ASP A 144 -16.21 -6.80 13.15
CA ASP A 144 -17.56 -6.46 13.61
C ASP A 144 -17.84 -6.93 15.04
N ALA A 145 -17.08 -7.92 15.52
CA ALA A 145 -17.13 -8.41 16.90
C ALA A 145 -16.10 -7.74 17.83
N GLY A 146 -15.34 -6.74 17.37
CA GLY A 146 -14.30 -6.06 18.16
C GLY A 146 -13.11 -6.95 18.53
N ARG A 147 -12.82 -7.97 17.70
CA ARG A 147 -11.71 -8.92 17.93
C ARG A 147 -10.50 -8.57 17.05
N ASP A 148 -9.91 -7.41 17.29
CA ASP A 148 -8.82 -6.86 16.47
C ASP A 148 -7.58 -7.76 16.48
N GLU A 149 -7.27 -8.42 17.58
CA GLU A 149 -6.18 -9.40 17.66
C GLU A 149 -6.41 -10.58 16.69
N GLU A 150 -7.64 -11.06 16.55
CA GLU A 150 -8.00 -12.11 15.59
C GLU A 150 -7.87 -11.62 14.14
N VAL A 151 -8.22 -10.35 13.84
CA VAL A 151 -8.00 -9.75 12.52
C VAL A 151 -6.52 -9.80 12.15
N LEU A 152 -5.62 -9.41 13.06
CA LEU A 152 -4.17 -9.49 12.85
C LEU A 152 -3.70 -10.92 12.61
N GLU A 153 -4.15 -11.87 13.45
CA GLU A 153 -3.78 -13.28 13.33
C GLU A 153 -4.25 -13.89 12.00
N LEU A 154 -5.46 -13.54 11.52
CA LEU A 154 -5.98 -13.97 10.22
C LEU A 154 -5.11 -13.45 9.07
N PHE A 155 -4.69 -12.19 9.13
CA PHE A 155 -3.75 -11.63 8.14
C PHE A 155 -2.42 -12.39 8.14
N MET A 156 -1.82 -12.64 9.31
CA MET A 156 -0.57 -13.39 9.42
C MET A 156 -0.69 -14.80 8.86
N ARG A 157 -1.81 -15.50 9.12
CA ARG A 157 -2.06 -16.84 8.56
C ARG A 157 -2.25 -16.79 7.04
N MET A 158 -2.94 -15.78 6.55
CA MET A 158 -3.15 -15.58 5.12
C MET A 158 -1.81 -15.43 4.39
N THR A 159 -0.85 -14.69 4.95
CA THR A 159 0.49 -14.55 4.37
C THR A 159 1.39 -15.78 4.59
N GLY A 160 1.09 -16.66 5.53
CA GLY A 160 1.79 -17.95 5.70
C GLY A 160 2.42 -18.18 7.07
N ALA A 161 2.14 -17.34 8.05
CA ALA A 161 2.60 -17.60 9.40
C ALA A 161 1.87 -18.82 9.99
N SER A 162 2.61 -19.76 10.57
CA SER A 162 2.04 -20.85 11.36
C SER A 162 1.54 -20.35 12.72
N ASP A 163 0.65 -21.12 13.35
CA ASP A 163 0.15 -20.80 14.71
C ASP A 163 1.30 -20.71 15.74
N ASP A 164 2.35 -21.54 15.59
CA ASP A 164 3.53 -21.46 16.44
C ASP A 164 4.29 -20.14 16.23
N ASN A 165 4.42 -19.69 14.99
CA ASN A 165 5.06 -18.40 14.66
C ASN A 165 4.25 -17.23 15.19
N ILE A 166 2.93 -17.28 15.10
CA ILE A 166 2.04 -16.26 15.66
C ILE A 166 2.16 -16.23 17.18
N ALA A 167 2.10 -17.38 17.83
CA ALA A 167 2.27 -17.50 19.28
C ALA A 167 3.64 -16.97 19.76
N ALA A 168 4.70 -17.28 19.03
CA ALA A 168 6.06 -16.79 19.32
C ALA A 168 6.15 -15.26 19.19
N ARG A 169 5.61 -14.68 18.10
CA ARG A 169 5.56 -13.21 17.91
C ARG A 169 4.75 -12.53 19.00
N LYS A 170 3.60 -13.09 19.36
CA LYS A 170 2.73 -12.60 20.44
C LYS A 170 3.46 -12.62 21.79
N ALA A 171 4.18 -13.70 22.10
CA ALA A 171 4.96 -13.80 23.34
C ALA A 171 6.11 -12.79 23.39
N ALA A 172 6.86 -12.64 22.30
CA ALA A 172 7.95 -11.66 22.18
C ALA A 172 7.40 -10.22 22.20
N GLY A 173 6.34 -9.96 21.48
CA GLY A 173 5.74 -8.63 21.37
C GLY A 173 5.09 -8.12 22.67
N LYS A 174 4.58 -9.02 23.52
CA LYS A 174 4.06 -8.64 24.84
C LYS A 174 5.13 -8.09 25.78
N GLN A 175 6.42 -8.40 25.53
CA GLN A 175 7.53 -7.88 26.32
C GLN A 175 8.00 -6.48 25.85
N THR A 176 7.62 -6.08 24.63
CA THR A 176 8.12 -4.86 23.96
C THR A 176 7.00 -3.90 23.53
N ALA A 177 5.74 -4.16 23.86
CA ALA A 177 4.54 -3.46 23.36
C ALA A 177 4.26 -3.60 21.83
N HIS A 178 5.18 -4.09 21.01
CA HIS A 178 5.00 -4.20 19.55
C HIS A 178 3.78 -5.03 19.14
N TRP A 179 3.38 -6.04 19.92
CA TRP A 179 2.16 -6.80 19.61
C TRP A 179 0.91 -5.94 19.76
N ALA A 180 0.84 -5.16 20.84
CA ALA A 180 -0.31 -4.27 21.10
C ALA A 180 -0.40 -3.17 20.03
N ASP A 181 0.73 -2.62 19.59
CA ASP A 181 0.79 -1.62 18.51
C ASP A 181 0.27 -2.23 17.21
N SER A 182 0.71 -3.46 16.86
CA SER A 182 0.22 -4.17 15.66
C SER A 182 -1.28 -4.49 15.74
N VAL A 183 -1.80 -4.87 16.92
CA VAL A 183 -3.24 -5.11 17.14
C VAL A 183 -4.03 -3.81 16.97
N ALA A 184 -3.51 -2.68 17.43
CA ALA A 184 -4.17 -1.38 17.26
C ALA A 184 -4.30 -0.97 15.78
N LEU A 185 -3.39 -1.44 14.91
CA LEU A 185 -3.44 -1.22 13.47
C LEU A 185 -4.35 -2.23 12.72
N ALA A 186 -4.71 -3.35 13.35
CA ALA A 186 -5.46 -4.42 12.69
C ALA A 186 -6.79 -4.00 12.04
N PRO A 187 -7.59 -3.05 12.58
CA PRO A 187 -8.78 -2.52 11.91
C PRO A 187 -8.50 -2.01 10.49
N THR A 188 -7.30 -1.45 10.25
CA THR A 188 -6.92 -0.91 8.94
C THR A 188 -6.81 -2.00 7.86
N LEU A 189 -6.59 -3.27 8.21
CA LEU A 189 -6.59 -4.40 7.27
C LEU A 189 -7.96 -4.64 6.64
N VAL A 190 -9.02 -4.41 7.43
CA VAL A 190 -10.40 -4.50 6.91
C VAL A 190 -10.70 -3.33 5.98
N HIS A 191 -10.19 -2.14 6.29
CA HIS A 191 -10.30 -0.96 5.42
C HIS A 191 -9.55 -1.19 4.09
N ASP A 192 -8.35 -1.74 4.15
CA ASP A 192 -7.56 -2.07 2.94
C ASP A 192 -8.30 -3.02 2.00
N SER A 193 -9.03 -4.00 2.55
CA SER A 193 -9.82 -4.92 1.74
C SER A 193 -10.92 -4.25 0.90
N LEU A 194 -11.37 -3.05 1.27
CA LEU A 194 -12.42 -2.32 0.55
C LEU A 194 -11.90 -1.68 -0.74
N PHE A 195 -10.79 -0.94 -0.72
CA PHE A 195 -10.21 -0.39 -1.94
C PHE A 195 -9.46 -1.44 -2.77
N LEU A 196 -8.97 -2.51 -2.16
CA LEU A 196 -8.53 -3.72 -2.87
C LEU A 196 -9.69 -4.48 -3.53
N ASN A 197 -10.92 -3.95 -3.46
CA ASN A 197 -12.10 -4.63 -3.98
C ASN A 197 -12.20 -6.09 -3.49
N ARG A 198 -11.94 -6.29 -2.21
CA ARG A 198 -11.85 -7.62 -1.58
C ARG A 198 -10.80 -8.52 -2.24
N TYR A 199 -9.67 -7.92 -2.62
CA TYR A 199 -8.55 -8.54 -3.33
C TYR A 199 -8.87 -9.02 -4.75
N GLN A 200 -9.99 -8.60 -5.33
CA GLN A 200 -10.34 -8.88 -6.72
C GLN A 200 -10.00 -7.69 -7.62
N LEU A 201 -9.34 -7.93 -8.74
CA LEU A 201 -8.98 -6.89 -9.70
C LEU A 201 -10.25 -6.16 -10.19
N PRO A 202 -10.41 -4.84 -9.90
CA PRO A 202 -11.61 -4.08 -10.29
C PRO A 202 -11.50 -3.59 -11.74
N ALA A 203 -11.55 -4.53 -12.72
CA ALA A 203 -11.19 -4.30 -14.11
C ALA A 203 -11.89 -3.10 -14.74
N ASP A 204 -13.20 -2.96 -14.57
CA ASP A 204 -13.97 -1.86 -15.17
C ASP A 204 -13.53 -0.48 -14.67
N ARG A 205 -13.15 -0.38 -13.40
CA ARG A 205 -12.65 0.89 -12.83
C ARG A 205 -11.23 1.18 -13.28
N LEU A 206 -10.33 0.20 -13.18
CA LEU A 206 -8.93 0.41 -13.52
C LEU A 206 -8.72 0.64 -15.02
N ALA A 207 -9.58 0.11 -15.89
CA ALA A 207 -9.55 0.44 -17.32
C ALA A 207 -9.79 1.92 -17.63
N THR A 208 -10.27 2.73 -16.67
CA THR A 208 -10.44 4.18 -16.82
C THR A 208 -9.18 4.98 -16.48
N VAL A 209 -8.16 4.35 -15.91
CA VAL A 209 -6.88 4.99 -15.58
C VAL A 209 -6.12 5.29 -16.86
N THR A 210 -5.91 6.56 -17.15
CA THR A 210 -5.24 7.05 -18.39
C THR A 210 -3.82 7.52 -18.14
N GLN A 211 -3.41 7.63 -16.89
CA GLN A 211 -2.04 7.99 -16.54
C GLN A 211 -1.07 6.87 -16.94
N PRO A 212 0.20 7.19 -17.24
CA PRO A 212 1.25 6.20 -17.34
C PRO A 212 1.43 5.45 -16.03
N VAL A 213 1.45 4.12 -16.10
CA VAL A 213 1.60 3.26 -14.90
C VAL A 213 2.79 2.33 -15.05
N LEU A 214 3.70 2.35 -14.10
CA LEU A 214 4.77 1.37 -13.95
C LEU A 214 4.34 0.28 -12.98
N VAL A 215 4.17 -0.94 -13.46
CA VAL A 215 3.76 -2.11 -12.67
C VAL A 215 4.97 -2.97 -12.38
N THR A 216 5.37 -3.09 -11.11
CA THR A 216 6.62 -3.75 -10.72
C THR A 216 6.42 -4.88 -9.72
N THR A 217 7.29 -5.89 -9.81
CA THR A 217 7.41 -7.01 -8.86
C THR A 217 8.89 -7.37 -8.61
N GLY A 218 9.14 -8.08 -7.52
CA GLY A 218 10.46 -8.64 -7.14
C GLY A 218 10.70 -10.06 -7.70
N GLY A 219 9.83 -10.58 -8.55
CA GLY A 219 9.89 -11.96 -9.01
C GLY A 219 9.28 -12.96 -8.00
N PRO A 220 9.66 -14.24 -8.07
CA PRO A 220 9.01 -15.28 -7.28
C PRO A 220 9.17 -15.07 -5.77
N ILE A 221 8.08 -15.28 -5.02
CA ILE A 221 8.10 -15.22 -3.54
C ILE A 221 9.00 -16.32 -3.00
N THR A 222 10.05 -15.94 -2.29
CA THR A 222 10.99 -16.88 -1.63
C THR A 222 11.08 -16.68 -0.13
N VAL A 223 10.45 -15.63 0.40
CA VAL A 223 10.51 -15.25 1.82
C VAL A 223 9.56 -16.07 2.68
N PRO A 224 10.03 -16.60 3.83
CA PRO A 224 9.22 -17.52 4.66
C PRO A 224 7.92 -16.91 5.20
N TYR A 225 7.89 -15.60 5.45
CA TYR A 225 6.70 -14.95 6.00
C TYR A 225 5.57 -14.74 4.97
N MET A 226 5.84 -15.02 3.68
CA MET A 226 4.84 -15.03 2.60
C MET A 226 4.65 -16.42 1.98
N ALA A 227 5.21 -17.46 2.58
CA ALA A 227 5.12 -18.84 2.09
C ALA A 227 3.67 -19.39 2.02
N GLY A 228 2.70 -18.66 2.52
CA GLY A 228 1.29 -18.95 2.37
C GLY A 228 0.72 -18.60 0.99
N LEU A 229 1.40 -17.77 0.22
CA LEU A 229 0.99 -17.38 -1.13
C LEU A 229 1.71 -18.24 -2.18
N PRO A 230 1.11 -18.48 -3.37
CA PRO A 230 1.83 -19.04 -4.51
C PRO A 230 3.07 -18.20 -4.84
N SER A 231 4.15 -18.84 -5.27
CA SER A 231 5.41 -18.13 -5.54
C SER A 231 5.29 -17.08 -6.65
N ASP A 232 4.34 -17.23 -7.56
CA ASP A 232 4.02 -16.35 -8.68
C ASP A 232 2.81 -15.42 -8.40
N PHE A 233 2.39 -15.31 -7.15
CA PHE A 233 1.18 -14.55 -6.77
C PHE A 233 1.21 -13.09 -7.26
N PHE A 234 2.30 -12.37 -6.97
CA PHE A 234 2.43 -10.98 -7.38
C PHE A 234 2.67 -10.84 -8.88
N ASP A 235 3.40 -11.77 -9.52
CA ASP A 235 3.61 -11.73 -10.97
C ASP A 235 2.30 -11.90 -11.72
N ARG A 236 1.46 -12.87 -11.35
CA ARG A 236 0.13 -13.03 -11.93
C ARG A 236 -0.74 -11.78 -11.79
N ALA A 237 -0.74 -11.17 -10.61
CA ALA A 237 -1.48 -9.94 -10.36
C ALA A 237 -0.96 -8.77 -11.20
N ALA A 238 0.35 -8.63 -11.31
CA ALA A 238 1.00 -7.57 -12.06
C ALA A 238 0.81 -7.72 -13.58
N ASP A 239 0.85 -8.94 -14.10
CA ASP A 239 0.63 -9.22 -15.52
C ASP A 239 -0.81 -8.89 -15.92
N GLU A 240 -1.81 -9.35 -15.17
CA GLU A 240 -3.23 -8.99 -15.41
C GLU A 240 -3.47 -7.47 -15.28
N LEU A 241 -2.82 -6.83 -14.31
CA LEU A 241 -2.92 -5.39 -14.13
C LEU A 241 -2.30 -4.64 -15.32
N ALA A 242 -1.14 -5.06 -15.80
CA ALA A 242 -0.47 -4.46 -16.94
C ALA A 242 -1.24 -4.65 -18.25
N ASP A 243 -1.86 -5.81 -18.44
CA ASP A 243 -2.69 -6.10 -19.61
C ASP A 243 -3.98 -5.25 -19.62
N LEU A 244 -4.48 -4.89 -18.44
CA LEU A 244 -5.69 -4.10 -18.29
C LEU A 244 -5.46 -2.60 -18.52
N LEU A 245 -4.35 -2.05 -18.04
CA LEU A 245 -4.07 -0.61 -18.03
C LEU A 245 -3.58 -0.13 -19.39
N PRO A 246 -4.20 0.93 -19.98
CA PRO A 246 -3.88 1.39 -21.35
C PRO A 246 -2.43 1.83 -21.56
N HIS A 247 -1.78 2.34 -20.53
CA HIS A 247 -0.44 2.92 -20.58
C HIS A 247 0.49 2.29 -19.53
N ALA A 248 0.38 0.95 -19.34
CA ALA A 248 1.23 0.23 -18.41
C ALA A 248 2.60 -0.10 -18.99
N GLN A 249 3.60 -0.03 -18.13
CA GLN A 249 4.93 -0.62 -18.32
C GLN A 249 5.11 -1.68 -17.25
N ARG A 250 5.45 -2.92 -17.63
CA ARG A 250 5.67 -4.05 -16.71
C ARG A 250 7.17 -4.29 -16.55
N GLU A 251 7.64 -4.29 -15.30
CA GLU A 251 9.04 -4.55 -14.97
C GLU A 251 9.14 -5.55 -13.80
N THR A 252 10.04 -6.52 -13.90
CA THR A 252 10.39 -7.40 -12.79
C THR A 252 11.81 -7.08 -12.37
N LEU A 253 12.00 -6.80 -11.08
CA LEU A 253 13.32 -6.53 -10.51
C LEU A 253 13.91 -7.79 -9.89
N ASP A 254 15.21 -7.96 -10.03
CA ASP A 254 15.93 -8.98 -9.28
C ASP A 254 16.00 -8.56 -7.79
N GLY A 255 15.11 -9.09 -7.01
CA GLY A 255 15.06 -8.78 -5.58
C GLY A 255 14.12 -9.75 -4.88
N PRO A 256 14.42 -10.12 -3.64
CA PRO A 256 13.77 -11.26 -3.02
C PRO A 256 12.60 -10.91 -2.10
N ASP A 257 12.31 -9.64 -1.86
CA ASP A 257 11.45 -9.28 -0.74
C ASP A 257 10.26 -8.40 -1.16
N HIS A 258 9.12 -8.65 -0.53
CA HIS A 258 7.94 -7.79 -0.64
C HIS A 258 8.20 -6.39 -0.08
N VAL A 259 9.12 -6.27 0.86
CA VAL A 259 9.59 -4.98 1.38
C VAL A 259 10.47 -4.32 0.32
N VAL A 260 10.12 -3.08 -0.02
CA VAL A 260 10.79 -2.30 -1.06
C VAL A 260 12.25 -2.06 -0.73
N ASP A 261 13.16 -2.51 -1.60
CA ASP A 261 14.58 -2.16 -1.53
C ASP A 261 14.86 -0.88 -2.35
N PRO A 262 15.23 0.24 -1.70
CA PRO A 262 15.50 1.50 -2.39
C PRO A 262 16.63 1.43 -3.41
N GLN A 263 17.60 0.53 -3.23
CA GLN A 263 18.71 0.39 -4.16
C GLN A 263 18.30 -0.27 -5.47
N SER A 264 17.32 -1.17 -5.41
CA SER A 264 16.80 -1.86 -6.57
C SER A 264 15.77 -1.01 -7.33
N ILE A 265 14.78 -0.44 -6.62
CA ILE A 265 13.67 0.26 -7.27
C ILE A 265 13.94 1.75 -7.53
N GLY A 266 14.75 2.41 -6.69
CA GLY A 266 15.00 3.85 -6.78
C GLY A 266 15.46 4.32 -8.17
N PRO A 267 16.47 3.69 -8.80
CA PRO A 267 16.89 4.06 -10.15
C PRO A 267 15.80 3.89 -11.23
N LEU A 268 14.92 2.91 -11.06
CA LEU A 268 13.80 2.69 -11.97
C LEU A 268 12.75 3.81 -11.83
N LEU A 269 12.38 4.15 -10.59
CA LEU A 269 11.44 5.24 -10.30
C LEU A 269 11.97 6.59 -10.78
N LEU A 270 13.25 6.89 -10.57
CA LEU A 270 13.89 8.11 -11.08
C LEU A 270 13.74 8.23 -12.59
N ARG A 271 14.01 7.16 -13.34
CA ARG A 271 13.84 7.15 -14.80
C ARG A 271 12.39 7.34 -15.20
N PHE A 272 11.48 6.59 -14.57
CA PHE A 272 10.06 6.59 -14.92
C PHE A 272 9.42 7.97 -14.65
N PHE A 273 9.60 8.54 -13.46
CA PHE A 273 9.02 9.84 -13.08
C PHE A 273 9.66 11.03 -13.82
N SER A 274 10.89 10.88 -14.35
CA SER A 274 11.55 11.94 -15.14
C SER A 274 11.27 11.87 -16.64
N SER A 275 10.59 10.82 -17.11
CA SER A 275 10.28 10.65 -18.54
C SER A 275 9.13 11.55 -18.96
N GLU A 276 9.21 12.11 -20.17
CA GLU A 276 8.05 12.72 -20.85
C GLU A 276 7.17 11.57 -21.37
N HIS A 277 5.93 11.49 -20.93
CA HIS A 277 4.98 10.45 -21.28
C HIS A 277 3.90 10.94 -22.24
#